data_75d28e70a7ffad1eb82eba6a6cfcd482
#
_entry.id   75d28e70a7ffad1eb82eba6a6cfcd482
#
_cell.length_a   1.000
_cell.length_b   1.000
_cell.length_c   1.000
_cell.angle_alpha   90.00
_cell.angle_beta   90.00
_cell.angle_gamma   90.00
#
_symmetry.space_group_name_H-M   'P 1'
#
loop_
_entity.id
_entity.type
_entity.pdbx_description
1 polymer ?
#
loop_
_entity_poly.entity_id
_entity_poly.type
_entity_poly.pdbx_seq_one_letter_code
_entity_poly.pdbx_strand_id
1 'polypeptide(L)'
;MNPILSVESVGLLAPGLAGWTASRAILAGEAPYIATPMPMPVAALLPANERRRVTHLVKLALHVAQEAIAQARRDPQTIRTVFASSGGDSVVLDKICVALTLPDRPVSPTHFHQSVHNTTAGYWSIATGCTQPSISLSAYDGSFMAGLRDAAALAWTETAPVLLIAYDMPQPFPLAERRVIIAPFGMALLVNPEPNERRLAMLRLTQAAVSAASPSADPELETLRIGNPAARCLALLQAIARPAGQRIALVDDGGMGLKVEVTP
;
A
#
# COMPACT_ATOMS: atom_id res chain seq x y z
N MET A 1 -17.53 -7.55 -15.37
CA MET A 1 -17.05 -8.75 -14.67
C MET A 1 -16.96 -8.46 -13.18
N ASN A 2 -17.30 -9.41 -12.32
CA ASN A 2 -17.17 -9.28 -10.86
C ASN A 2 -16.07 -10.25 -10.41
N PRO A 3 -14.79 -9.86 -10.48
CA PRO A 3 -13.71 -10.76 -10.12
C PRO A 3 -13.83 -11.18 -8.66
N ILE A 4 -13.60 -12.47 -8.42
CA ILE A 4 -13.49 -13.05 -7.09
C ILE A 4 -12.01 -13.37 -6.88
N LEU A 5 -11.45 -12.90 -5.77
CA LEU A 5 -10.05 -13.07 -5.41
C LEU A 5 -9.94 -13.63 -4.00
N SER A 6 -9.01 -14.53 -3.77
CA SER A 6 -8.57 -14.88 -2.42
C SER A 6 -7.49 -13.92 -1.95
N VAL A 7 -7.55 -13.53 -0.68
CA VAL A 7 -6.48 -12.83 0.03
C VAL A 7 -5.62 -13.88 0.73
N GLU A 8 -4.37 -14.04 0.31
CA GLU A 8 -3.47 -15.01 0.91
C GLU A 8 -2.73 -14.45 2.13
N SER A 9 -2.38 -13.17 2.09
CA SER A 9 -1.62 -12.53 3.15
C SER A 9 -1.75 -11.02 3.12
N VAL A 10 -1.41 -10.39 4.24
CA VAL A 10 -1.37 -8.94 4.42
C VAL A 10 -0.05 -8.56 5.07
N GLY A 11 0.60 -7.51 4.58
CA GLY A 11 1.66 -6.78 5.28
C GLY A 11 1.13 -5.42 5.72
N LEU A 12 1.53 -4.93 6.87
CA LEU A 12 1.01 -3.68 7.43
C LEU A 12 2.03 -2.98 8.31
N LEU A 13 2.22 -1.69 8.09
CA LEU A 13 3.04 -0.87 8.98
C LEU A 13 2.53 0.57 8.99
N ALA A 14 2.12 1.02 10.17
CA ALA A 14 1.66 2.39 10.43
C ALA A 14 1.81 2.70 11.92
N PRO A 15 1.62 3.96 12.37
CA PRO A 15 1.51 4.26 13.80
C PRO A 15 0.49 3.35 14.48
N GLY A 16 0.88 2.70 15.57
CA GLY A 16 0.03 1.77 16.32
C GLY A 16 -0.32 0.45 15.63
N LEU A 17 0.14 0.24 14.37
CA LEU A 17 -0.12 -0.97 13.57
C LEU A 17 1.21 -1.56 13.08
N ALA A 18 1.85 -2.38 13.91
CA ALA A 18 3.17 -2.94 13.67
C ALA A 18 3.08 -4.39 13.16
N GLY A 19 2.71 -4.57 11.90
CA GLY A 19 2.53 -5.86 11.25
C GLY A 19 1.09 -6.39 11.34
N TRP A 20 0.71 -7.22 10.35
CA TRP A 20 -0.65 -7.77 10.26
C TRP A 20 -1.04 -8.59 11.49
N THR A 21 -0.18 -9.53 11.89
CA THR A 21 -0.49 -10.46 12.99
C THR A 21 -0.72 -9.73 14.30
N ALA A 22 0.10 -8.72 14.61
CA ALA A 22 -0.02 -7.93 15.83
C ALA A 22 -1.23 -6.97 15.78
N SER A 23 -1.60 -6.49 14.58
CA SER A 23 -2.66 -5.50 14.40
C SER A 23 -4.05 -6.13 14.21
N ARG A 24 -4.15 -7.44 14.00
CA ARG A 24 -5.41 -8.11 13.64
C ARG A 24 -6.52 -7.89 14.67
N ALA A 25 -6.22 -8.05 15.98
CA ALA A 25 -7.18 -7.83 17.04
C ALA A 25 -7.68 -6.38 17.11
N ILE A 26 -6.79 -5.40 16.86
CA ILE A 26 -7.13 -3.98 16.79
C ILE A 26 -8.07 -3.73 15.60
N LEU A 27 -7.73 -4.25 14.42
CA LEU A 27 -8.52 -4.09 13.20
C LEU A 27 -9.88 -4.80 13.30
N ALA A 28 -9.96 -5.92 14.00
CA ALA A 28 -11.21 -6.62 14.28
C ALA A 28 -12.12 -5.86 15.28
N GLY A 29 -11.56 -4.91 16.04
CA GLY A 29 -12.25 -4.20 17.12
C GLY A 29 -12.24 -4.96 18.45
N GLU A 30 -11.37 -5.96 18.59
CA GLU A 30 -11.20 -6.79 19.80
C GLU A 30 -10.19 -6.18 20.78
N ALA A 31 -9.37 -5.24 20.33
CA ALA A 31 -8.41 -4.48 21.12
C ALA A 31 -8.48 -2.99 20.74
N PRO A 32 -8.21 -2.06 21.68
CA PRO A 32 -8.19 -0.63 21.37
C PRO A 32 -7.04 -0.27 20.44
N TYR A 33 -7.27 0.66 19.53
CA TYR A 33 -6.19 1.28 18.77
C TYR A 33 -5.53 2.37 19.62
N ILE A 34 -4.21 2.38 19.65
CA ILE A 34 -3.39 3.41 20.30
C ILE A 34 -2.31 3.85 19.31
N ALA A 35 -2.34 5.10 18.91
CA ALA A 35 -1.39 5.67 17.95
C ALA A 35 0.01 5.80 18.59
N THR A 36 0.76 4.71 18.60
CA THR A 36 2.19 4.73 18.98
C THR A 36 3.07 5.04 17.78
N PRO A 37 4.29 5.61 17.97
CA PRO A 37 5.19 5.86 16.86
C PRO A 37 5.43 4.62 16.01
N MET A 38 5.38 4.80 14.68
CA MET A 38 5.64 3.71 13.74
C MET A 38 7.08 3.19 13.92
N PRO A 39 7.30 1.88 14.05
CA PRO A 39 8.64 1.31 14.01
C PRO A 39 9.37 1.66 12.72
N MET A 40 10.70 1.80 12.80
CA MET A 40 11.50 2.07 11.61
C MET A 40 11.39 0.90 10.61
N PRO A 41 10.93 1.15 9.37
CA PRO A 41 10.80 0.09 8.38
C PRO A 41 12.18 -0.44 7.96
N VAL A 42 12.26 -1.76 7.78
CA VAL A 42 13.50 -2.44 7.39
C VAL A 42 13.31 -3.12 6.04
N ALA A 43 14.10 -2.71 5.04
CA ALA A 43 14.17 -3.36 3.73
C ALA A 43 15.24 -4.47 3.78
N ALA A 44 14.96 -5.57 4.49
CA ALA A 44 15.94 -6.60 4.83
C ALA A 44 16.48 -7.34 3.59
N LEU A 45 15.67 -7.50 2.55
CA LEU A 45 16.05 -8.18 1.30
C LEU A 45 17.05 -7.36 0.45
N LEU A 46 17.16 -6.04 0.66
CA LEU A 46 18.12 -5.24 -0.09
C LEU A 46 19.56 -5.51 0.36
N PRO A 47 20.52 -5.57 -0.59
CA PRO A 47 21.95 -5.52 -0.27
C PRO A 47 22.29 -4.32 0.62
N ALA A 48 23.31 -4.46 1.47
CA ALA A 48 23.64 -3.46 2.49
C ALA A 48 23.96 -2.06 1.92
N ASN A 49 24.61 -1.98 0.76
CA ASN A 49 24.92 -0.74 0.04
C ASN A 49 23.63 -0.06 -0.47
N GLU A 50 22.70 -0.81 -1.06
CA GLU A 50 21.43 -0.28 -1.54
C GLU A 50 20.52 0.13 -0.37
N ARG A 51 20.47 -0.67 0.71
CA ARG A 51 19.68 -0.38 1.91
C ARG A 51 20.03 0.96 2.56
N ARG A 52 21.29 1.42 2.44
CA ARG A 52 21.72 2.72 2.96
C ARG A 52 21.28 3.90 2.09
N ARG A 53 21.05 3.66 0.81
CA ARG A 53 20.69 4.69 -0.19
C ARG A 53 19.19 4.92 -0.32
N VAL A 54 18.40 3.88 -0.08
CA VAL A 54 16.94 3.98 -0.25
C VAL A 54 16.28 4.88 0.79
N THR A 55 15.26 5.57 0.35
CA THR A 55 14.46 6.49 1.17
C THR A 55 13.58 5.75 2.18
N HIS A 56 13.01 6.50 3.12
CA HIS A 56 12.08 5.94 4.09
C HIS A 56 10.80 5.43 3.41
N LEU A 57 10.33 6.10 2.35
CA LEU A 57 9.18 5.65 1.57
C LEU A 57 9.42 4.28 0.93
N VAL A 58 10.57 4.11 0.27
CA VAL A 58 10.95 2.82 -0.32
C VAL A 58 11.08 1.74 0.76
N LYS A 59 11.71 2.05 1.91
CA LYS A 59 11.82 1.09 3.02
C LYS A 59 10.46 0.66 3.54
N LEU A 60 9.50 1.59 3.67
CA LEU A 60 8.15 1.29 4.11
C LEU A 60 7.46 0.31 3.17
N ALA A 61 7.46 0.61 1.87
CA ALA A 61 6.84 -0.25 0.86
C ALA A 61 7.47 -1.65 0.81
N LEU A 62 8.81 -1.72 0.82
CA LEU A 62 9.51 -3.01 0.81
C LEU A 62 9.27 -3.81 2.10
N HIS A 63 9.17 -3.14 3.25
CA HIS A 63 8.91 -3.79 4.53
C HIS A 63 7.57 -4.54 4.50
N VAL A 64 6.48 -3.86 4.12
CA VAL A 64 5.16 -4.47 4.09
C VAL A 64 5.03 -5.52 2.98
N ALA A 65 5.71 -5.33 1.85
CA ALA A 65 5.79 -6.33 0.79
C ALA A 65 6.48 -7.62 1.27
N GLN A 66 7.61 -7.50 1.98
CA GLN A 66 8.35 -8.62 2.56
C GLN A 66 7.50 -9.38 3.59
N GLU A 67 6.77 -8.66 4.46
CA GLU A 67 5.88 -9.27 5.44
C GLU A 67 4.81 -10.12 4.75
N ALA A 68 4.12 -9.57 3.74
CA ALA A 68 3.07 -10.28 3.02
C ALA A 68 3.62 -11.55 2.32
N ILE A 69 4.74 -11.45 1.61
CA ILE A 69 5.35 -12.57 0.92
C ILE A 69 5.82 -13.66 1.90
N ALA A 70 6.40 -13.26 3.03
CA ALA A 70 6.86 -14.20 4.06
C ALA A 70 5.69 -14.98 4.69
N GLN A 71 4.57 -14.30 4.98
CA GLN A 71 3.36 -14.94 5.51
C GLN A 71 2.75 -15.92 4.51
N ALA A 72 2.68 -15.55 3.23
CA ALA A 72 2.16 -16.40 2.17
C ALA A 72 3.11 -17.58 1.85
N ARG A 73 4.37 -17.51 2.27
CA ARG A 73 5.44 -18.48 1.91
C ARG A 73 5.59 -18.64 0.40
N ARG A 74 5.49 -17.52 -0.34
CA ARG A 74 5.64 -17.48 -1.79
C ARG A 74 7.06 -17.05 -2.16
N ASP A 75 7.51 -17.50 -3.34
CA ASP A 75 8.76 -17.01 -3.93
C ASP A 75 8.51 -15.63 -4.55
N PRO A 76 9.13 -14.54 -4.04
CA PRO A 76 8.92 -13.21 -4.55
C PRO A 76 9.33 -13.04 -6.02
N GLN A 77 10.21 -13.88 -6.56
CA GLN A 77 10.65 -13.82 -7.96
C GLN A 77 9.51 -14.11 -8.94
N THR A 78 8.49 -14.84 -8.51
CA THR A 78 7.38 -15.29 -9.35
C THR A 78 6.14 -14.40 -9.26
N ILE A 79 6.14 -13.37 -8.39
CA ILE A 79 4.96 -12.57 -8.06
C ILE A 79 4.93 -11.27 -8.86
N ARG A 80 3.87 -11.03 -9.59
CA ARG A 80 3.54 -9.75 -10.23
C ARG A 80 3.20 -8.72 -9.16
N THR A 81 3.51 -7.45 -9.42
CA THR A 81 3.34 -6.40 -8.41
C THR A 81 2.58 -5.20 -8.93
N VAL A 82 1.82 -4.56 -8.04
CA VAL A 82 1.19 -3.26 -8.25
C VAL A 82 1.58 -2.36 -7.08
N PHE A 83 2.30 -1.28 -7.39
CA PHE A 83 2.72 -0.25 -6.43
C PHE A 83 1.81 0.97 -6.58
N ALA A 84 1.10 1.33 -5.52
CA ALA A 84 0.16 2.45 -5.49
C ALA A 84 0.62 3.48 -4.44
N SER A 85 0.91 4.69 -4.88
CA SER A 85 1.26 5.81 -4.01
C SER A 85 0.67 7.10 -4.55
N SER A 86 0.15 7.96 -3.70
CA SER A 86 -0.55 9.18 -4.11
C SER A 86 0.37 10.22 -4.77
N GLY A 87 1.67 10.21 -4.45
CA GLY A 87 2.61 11.21 -4.94
C GLY A 87 4.07 10.76 -5.01
N GLY A 88 4.36 9.48 -4.74
CA GLY A 88 5.73 8.99 -4.71
C GLY A 88 6.59 9.66 -3.62
N ASP A 89 7.89 9.81 -3.86
CA ASP A 89 8.84 10.36 -2.87
C ASP A 89 8.97 11.88 -2.98
N SER A 90 8.09 12.58 -2.31
CA SER A 90 8.08 14.06 -2.28
C SER A 90 9.29 14.66 -1.58
N VAL A 91 9.93 13.94 -0.65
CA VAL A 91 11.18 14.41 0.00
C VAL A 91 12.33 14.46 -1.00
N VAL A 92 12.40 13.49 -1.89
CA VAL A 92 13.38 13.49 -2.99
C VAL A 92 13.07 14.60 -3.98
N LEU A 93 11.80 14.76 -4.34
CA LEU A 93 11.36 15.83 -5.26
C LEU A 93 11.68 17.21 -4.69
N ASP A 94 11.41 17.46 -3.40
CA ASP A 94 11.74 18.70 -2.72
C ASP A 94 13.25 19.00 -2.79
N LYS A 95 14.11 18.03 -2.49
CA LYS A 95 15.57 18.18 -2.61
C LYS A 95 16.03 18.55 -4.01
N ILE A 96 15.39 17.99 -5.05
CA ILE A 96 15.68 18.36 -6.44
C ILE A 96 15.21 19.79 -6.72
N CYS A 97 14.01 20.17 -6.30
CA CYS A 97 13.49 21.52 -6.45
C CYS A 97 14.40 22.55 -5.77
N VAL A 98 14.84 22.29 -4.54
CA VAL A 98 15.79 23.14 -3.82
C VAL A 98 17.11 23.25 -4.60
N ALA A 99 17.68 22.14 -5.08
CA ALA A 99 18.92 22.17 -5.85
C ALA A 99 18.80 23.02 -7.13
N LEU A 100 17.64 23.00 -7.78
CA LEU A 100 17.39 23.78 -8.99
C LEU A 100 17.32 25.29 -8.74
N THR A 101 17.11 25.75 -7.50
CA THR A 101 17.13 27.18 -7.14
C THR A 101 18.54 27.72 -6.91
N LEU A 102 19.53 26.82 -6.75
CA LEU A 102 20.93 27.22 -6.55
C LEU A 102 21.62 27.64 -7.87
N PRO A 103 22.65 28.51 -7.83
CA PRO A 103 23.32 29.01 -9.05
C PRO A 103 23.81 27.90 -9.97
N ASP A 104 24.45 26.85 -9.42
CA ASP A 104 25.04 25.74 -10.19
C ASP A 104 24.07 24.60 -10.45
N ARG A 105 22.83 24.68 -9.93
CA ARG A 105 21.79 23.65 -10.03
C ARG A 105 22.32 22.23 -9.75
N PRO A 106 22.94 21.96 -8.59
CA PRO A 106 23.67 20.71 -8.32
C PRO A 106 22.70 19.56 -7.98
N VAL A 107 21.97 19.07 -8.96
CA VAL A 107 21.04 17.95 -8.79
C VAL A 107 21.84 16.67 -8.62
N SER A 108 21.63 15.97 -7.49
CA SER A 108 22.27 14.69 -7.21
C SER A 108 21.76 13.61 -8.19
N PRO A 109 22.64 12.85 -8.87
CA PRO A 109 22.24 11.69 -9.67
C PRO A 109 21.42 10.66 -8.88
N THR A 110 21.73 10.48 -7.61
CA THR A 110 20.95 9.57 -6.73
C THR A 110 19.53 10.09 -6.51
N HIS A 111 19.35 11.39 -6.25
CA HIS A 111 18.02 11.97 -6.11
C HIS A 111 17.24 11.88 -7.42
N PHE A 112 17.89 12.18 -8.56
CA PHE A 112 17.26 12.04 -9.86
C PHE A 112 16.78 10.60 -10.11
N HIS A 113 17.63 9.61 -9.87
CA HIS A 113 17.25 8.20 -9.98
C HIS A 113 16.09 7.82 -9.05
N GLN A 114 16.02 8.42 -7.85
CA GLN A 114 14.97 8.13 -6.86
C GLN A 114 13.67 8.93 -7.09
N SER A 115 13.65 9.91 -7.98
CA SER A 115 12.47 10.77 -8.21
C SER A 115 11.41 10.15 -9.11
N VAL A 116 11.75 9.10 -9.85
CA VAL A 116 10.78 8.45 -10.75
C VAL A 116 9.76 7.65 -9.95
N HIS A 117 8.51 7.68 -10.38
CA HIS A 117 7.40 7.08 -9.63
C HIS A 117 7.56 5.56 -9.40
N ASN A 118 8.20 4.87 -10.34
CA ASN A 118 8.44 3.43 -10.26
C ASN A 118 9.73 3.03 -9.51
N THR A 119 10.40 3.96 -8.84
CA THR A 119 11.63 3.68 -8.07
C THR A 119 11.44 2.52 -7.08
N THR A 120 10.33 2.50 -6.37
CA THR A 120 10.03 1.46 -5.37
C THR A 120 9.92 0.08 -6.01
N ALA A 121 9.28 -0.01 -7.18
CA ALA A 121 9.20 -1.25 -7.96
C ALA A 121 10.60 -1.72 -8.42
N GLY A 122 11.45 -0.79 -8.86
CA GLY A 122 12.84 -1.09 -9.22
C GLY A 122 13.64 -1.65 -8.04
N TYR A 123 13.51 -1.06 -6.86
CA TYR A 123 14.15 -1.59 -5.66
C TYR A 123 13.58 -2.95 -5.21
N TRP A 124 12.29 -3.21 -5.45
CA TRP A 124 11.72 -4.54 -5.25
C TRP A 124 12.39 -5.58 -6.16
N SER A 125 12.54 -5.27 -7.45
CA SER A 125 13.25 -6.15 -8.40
C SER A 125 14.71 -6.40 -7.99
N ILE A 126 15.43 -5.36 -7.53
CA ILE A 126 16.80 -5.53 -7.01
C ILE A 126 16.82 -6.41 -5.76
N ALA A 127 15.86 -6.21 -4.85
CA ALA A 127 15.80 -6.94 -3.57
C ALA A 127 15.47 -8.43 -3.74
N THR A 128 14.66 -8.76 -4.74
CA THR A 128 14.09 -10.12 -4.91
C THR A 128 14.61 -10.86 -6.14
N GLY A 129 15.21 -10.17 -7.10
CA GLY A 129 15.51 -10.71 -8.42
C GLY A 129 14.26 -10.91 -9.30
N CYS A 130 13.11 -10.36 -8.91
CA CYS A 130 11.86 -10.50 -9.65
C CYS A 130 11.92 -9.76 -10.99
N THR A 131 11.57 -10.45 -12.07
CA THR A 131 11.44 -9.92 -13.44
C THR A 131 10.01 -9.97 -13.96
N GLN A 132 9.05 -10.33 -13.10
CA GLN A 132 7.63 -10.35 -13.45
C GLN A 132 7.10 -8.92 -13.69
N PRO A 133 5.98 -8.78 -14.43
CA PRO A 133 5.34 -7.50 -14.65
C PRO A 133 5.10 -6.72 -13.35
N SER A 134 5.38 -5.42 -13.39
CA SER A 134 5.19 -4.50 -12.27
C SER A 134 4.53 -3.22 -12.77
N ILE A 135 3.44 -2.81 -12.11
CA ILE A 135 2.71 -1.57 -12.37
C ILE A 135 3.02 -0.59 -11.24
N SER A 136 3.30 0.66 -11.57
CA SER A 136 3.39 1.75 -10.58
C SER A 136 2.39 2.82 -10.97
N LEU A 137 1.46 3.14 -10.07
CA LEU A 137 0.36 4.06 -10.35
C LEU A 137 0.14 5.09 -9.24
N SER A 138 -0.49 6.19 -9.63
CA SER A 138 -1.01 7.23 -8.75
C SER A 138 -2.41 7.65 -9.24
N ALA A 139 -3.33 7.81 -8.29
CA ALA A 139 -4.67 8.32 -8.52
C ALA A 139 -5.10 9.22 -7.35
N TYR A 140 -4.19 10.11 -6.92
CA TYR A 140 -4.39 11.02 -5.80
C TYR A 140 -4.89 10.29 -4.55
N ASP A 141 -6.01 10.70 -3.95
CA ASP A 141 -6.60 10.03 -2.78
C ASP A 141 -7.23 8.66 -3.10
N GLY A 142 -7.53 8.40 -4.37
CA GLY A 142 -8.03 7.11 -4.87
C GLY A 142 -6.96 6.08 -5.19
N SER A 143 -5.68 6.34 -4.89
CA SER A 143 -4.55 5.47 -5.32
C SER A 143 -4.69 4.03 -4.82
N PHE A 144 -5.11 3.80 -3.58
CA PHE A 144 -5.35 2.44 -3.08
C PHE A 144 -6.44 1.71 -3.90
N MET A 145 -7.58 2.37 -4.15
CA MET A 145 -8.67 1.75 -4.89
C MET A 145 -8.29 1.47 -6.34
N ALA A 146 -7.57 2.40 -6.99
CA ALA A 146 -7.04 2.19 -8.34
C ALA A 146 -6.08 1.00 -8.37
N GLY A 147 -5.15 0.93 -7.40
CA GLY A 147 -4.22 -0.20 -7.26
C GLY A 147 -4.92 -1.53 -7.04
N LEU A 148 -6.00 -1.55 -6.24
CA LEU A 148 -6.79 -2.77 -6.01
C LEU A 148 -7.49 -3.24 -7.29
N ARG A 149 -8.02 -2.31 -8.11
CA ARG A 149 -8.61 -2.64 -9.41
C ARG A 149 -7.58 -3.20 -10.37
N ASP A 150 -6.42 -2.58 -10.46
CA ASP A 150 -5.35 -3.03 -11.36
C ASP A 150 -4.78 -4.38 -10.91
N ALA A 151 -4.59 -4.58 -9.60
CA ALA A 151 -4.17 -5.88 -9.06
C ALA A 151 -5.19 -6.97 -9.34
N ALA A 152 -6.49 -6.67 -9.19
CA ALA A 152 -7.56 -7.61 -9.50
C ALA A 152 -7.64 -7.94 -11.00
N ALA A 153 -7.51 -6.93 -11.87
CA ALA A 153 -7.51 -7.12 -13.31
C ALA A 153 -6.30 -7.96 -13.75
N LEU A 154 -5.11 -7.63 -13.23
CA LEU A 154 -3.87 -8.34 -13.54
C LEU A 154 -3.93 -9.80 -13.05
N ALA A 155 -4.41 -10.03 -11.82
CA ALA A 155 -4.57 -11.38 -11.27
C ALA A 155 -5.52 -12.23 -12.12
N TRP A 156 -6.64 -11.64 -12.54
CA TRP A 156 -7.64 -12.32 -13.34
C TRP A 156 -7.17 -12.61 -14.76
N THR A 157 -6.54 -11.65 -15.44
CA THR A 157 -6.08 -11.81 -16.83
C THR A 157 -4.91 -12.76 -16.96
N GLU A 158 -4.00 -12.73 -15.99
CA GLU A 158 -2.80 -13.58 -15.97
C GLU A 158 -3.01 -14.92 -15.24
N THR A 159 -4.17 -15.10 -14.62
CA THR A 159 -4.50 -16.27 -13.78
C THR A 159 -3.37 -16.58 -12.80
N ALA A 160 -2.90 -15.54 -12.09
CA ALA A 160 -1.71 -15.62 -11.24
C ALA A 160 -1.82 -14.69 -10.03
N PRO A 161 -1.11 -15.00 -8.93
CA PRO A 161 -1.10 -14.12 -7.75
C PRO A 161 -0.43 -12.78 -8.06
N VAL A 162 -0.97 -11.72 -7.47
CA VAL A 162 -0.49 -10.33 -7.56
C VAL A 162 -0.33 -9.73 -6.17
N LEU A 163 0.80 -9.10 -5.92
CA LEU A 163 1.05 -8.33 -4.71
C LEU A 163 0.74 -6.86 -4.97
N LEU A 164 -0.31 -6.35 -4.34
CA LEU A 164 -0.61 -4.92 -4.25
C LEU A 164 0.13 -4.33 -3.08
N ILE A 165 0.85 -3.23 -3.28
CA ILE A 165 1.53 -2.45 -2.25
C ILE A 165 1.01 -1.02 -2.31
N ALA A 166 0.36 -0.54 -1.24
CA ALA A 166 -0.06 0.86 -1.11
C ALA A 166 0.72 1.54 0.02
N TYR A 167 1.28 2.72 -0.25
CA TYR A 167 2.21 3.36 0.68
C TYR A 167 2.29 4.86 0.43
N ASP A 168 2.18 5.64 1.52
CA ASP A 168 2.37 7.09 1.50
C ASP A 168 3.00 7.57 2.81
N MET A 169 3.72 8.69 2.73
CA MET A 169 4.36 9.34 3.88
C MET A 169 4.00 10.82 3.94
N PRO A 170 4.11 11.46 5.12
CA PRO A 170 3.95 12.89 5.26
C PRO A 170 4.84 13.66 4.27
N GLN A 171 4.28 14.74 3.74
CA GLN A 171 4.96 15.59 2.78
C GLN A 171 5.97 16.53 3.48
N PRO A 172 7.08 16.94 2.84
CA PRO A 172 7.95 17.98 3.35
C PRO A 172 7.29 19.36 3.24
N PHE A 173 7.78 20.34 4.03
CA PHE A 173 7.49 21.74 3.80
C PHE A 173 8.14 22.21 2.49
N PRO A 174 7.47 23.08 1.66
CA PRO A 174 6.16 23.69 1.90
C PRO A 174 4.97 22.85 1.40
N LEU A 175 5.22 21.69 0.77
CA LEU A 175 4.15 20.87 0.17
C LEU A 175 3.13 20.39 1.23
N ALA A 176 3.58 20.12 2.45
CA ALA A 176 2.73 19.73 3.57
C ALA A 176 1.58 20.71 3.86
N GLU A 177 1.73 21.99 3.56
CA GLU A 177 0.68 23.00 3.74
C GLU A 177 -0.48 22.85 2.73
N ARG A 178 -0.20 22.25 1.58
CA ARG A 178 -1.17 22.07 0.48
C ARG A 178 -1.64 20.63 0.32
N ARG A 179 -0.77 19.68 0.68
CA ARG A 179 -1.04 18.25 0.59
C ARG A 179 -0.74 17.62 1.95
N VAL A 180 -1.72 17.66 2.83
CA VAL A 180 -1.58 17.11 4.19
C VAL A 180 -1.69 15.59 4.14
N ILE A 181 -0.64 14.89 4.56
CA ILE A 181 -0.65 13.47 4.91
C ILE A 181 -0.20 13.38 6.37
N ILE A 182 -1.11 12.99 7.25
CA ILE A 182 -0.95 13.16 8.71
C ILE A 182 0.07 12.20 9.34
N ALA A 183 0.27 11.03 8.74
CA ALA A 183 1.14 9.99 9.27
C ALA A 183 1.61 9.04 8.15
N PRO A 184 2.74 8.34 8.32
CA PRO A 184 3.14 7.30 7.38
C PRO A 184 2.18 6.11 7.44
N PHE A 185 1.92 5.49 6.28
CA PHE A 185 1.13 4.28 6.18
C PHE A 185 1.61 3.41 5.02
N GLY A 186 1.82 2.13 5.28
CA GLY A 186 2.13 1.14 4.26
C GLY A 186 1.33 -0.14 4.49
N MET A 187 0.83 -0.71 3.40
CA MET A 187 0.20 -2.03 3.40
C MET A 187 0.58 -2.81 2.16
N ALA A 188 0.56 -4.12 2.25
CA ALA A 188 0.63 -5.02 1.11
C ALA A 188 -0.49 -6.07 1.20
N LEU A 189 -1.03 -6.47 0.05
CA LEU A 189 -2.09 -7.45 -0.07
C LEU A 189 -1.73 -8.43 -1.18
N LEU A 190 -1.50 -9.69 -0.84
CA LEU A 190 -1.33 -10.73 -1.85
C LEU A 190 -2.70 -11.30 -2.22
N VAL A 191 -3.11 -11.04 -3.46
CA VAL A 191 -4.38 -11.55 -4.01
C VAL A 191 -4.11 -12.63 -5.05
N ASN A 192 -5.01 -13.62 -5.09
CA ASN A 192 -4.93 -14.74 -6.03
C ASN A 192 -6.33 -14.98 -6.65
N PRO A 193 -6.45 -15.16 -7.98
CA PRO A 193 -7.71 -15.52 -8.61
C PRO A 193 -8.19 -16.92 -8.22
N GLU A 194 -7.29 -17.79 -7.78
CA GLU A 194 -7.61 -19.13 -7.31
C GLU A 194 -7.76 -19.15 -5.78
N PRO A 195 -8.84 -19.74 -5.25
CA PRO A 195 -8.98 -19.93 -3.82
C PRO A 195 -7.95 -20.94 -3.30
N ASN A 196 -7.37 -20.66 -2.14
CA ASN A 196 -6.53 -21.62 -1.45
C ASN A 196 -7.00 -21.82 0.01
N GLU A 197 -6.63 -22.93 0.61
CA GLU A 197 -7.06 -23.29 1.98
C GLU A 197 -6.49 -22.36 3.05
N ARG A 198 -5.40 -21.65 2.77
CA ARG A 198 -4.72 -20.73 3.71
C ARG A 198 -5.17 -19.28 3.55
N ARG A 199 -6.18 -19.01 2.72
CA ARG A 199 -6.69 -17.65 2.52
C ARG A 199 -7.16 -17.02 3.84
N LEU A 200 -6.98 -15.73 3.94
CA LEU A 200 -7.53 -14.91 5.03
C LEU A 200 -8.99 -14.52 4.75
N ALA A 201 -9.33 -14.30 3.49
CA ALA A 201 -10.67 -13.92 3.03
C ALA A 201 -10.83 -14.13 1.53
N MET A 202 -12.08 -14.12 1.07
CA MET A 202 -12.46 -13.96 -0.35
C MET A 202 -12.98 -12.55 -0.57
N LEU A 203 -12.61 -11.94 -1.69
CA LEU A 203 -13.07 -10.62 -2.12
C LEU A 203 -13.88 -10.76 -3.41
N ARG A 204 -15.10 -10.24 -3.43
CA ARG A 204 -15.87 -10.01 -4.67
C ARG A 204 -15.91 -8.51 -4.92
N LEU A 205 -15.33 -8.08 -6.04
CA LEU A 205 -15.26 -6.68 -6.40
C LEU A 205 -16.36 -6.34 -7.41
N THR A 206 -17.12 -5.28 -7.16
CA THR A 206 -18.17 -4.80 -8.06
C THR A 206 -18.04 -3.29 -8.22
N GLN A 207 -17.80 -2.84 -9.45
CA GLN A 207 -17.79 -1.41 -9.75
C GLN A 207 -19.21 -0.86 -9.67
N ALA A 208 -19.40 0.24 -8.95
CA ALA A 208 -20.71 0.86 -8.74
C ALA A 208 -20.54 2.35 -8.41
N ALA A 209 -21.56 3.14 -8.70
CA ALA A 209 -21.66 4.46 -8.10
C ALA A 209 -21.84 4.29 -6.59
N VAL A 210 -21.01 4.97 -5.82
CA VAL A 210 -21.00 4.93 -4.35
C VAL A 210 -20.93 6.35 -3.82
N SER A 211 -21.84 6.72 -2.94
CA SER A 211 -21.91 8.08 -2.40
C SER A 211 -20.91 8.36 -1.29
N ALA A 212 -20.48 7.32 -0.56
CA ALA A 212 -19.51 7.46 0.53
C ALA A 212 -18.73 6.16 0.74
N ALA A 213 -17.47 6.29 1.14
CA ALA A 213 -16.65 5.17 1.58
C ALA A 213 -17.12 4.65 2.94
N SER A 214 -16.94 3.34 3.18
CA SER A 214 -17.19 2.76 4.50
C SER A 214 -16.19 3.34 5.52
N PRO A 215 -16.68 3.94 6.62
CA PRO A 215 -15.82 4.48 7.66
C PRO A 215 -15.24 3.37 8.55
N SER A 216 -14.20 3.70 9.29
CA SER A 216 -13.78 2.94 10.46
C SER A 216 -14.71 3.23 11.64
N ALA A 217 -15.00 2.22 12.47
CA ALA A 217 -15.76 2.42 13.70
C ALA A 217 -14.93 3.10 14.80
N ASP A 218 -13.60 2.96 14.76
CA ASP A 218 -12.68 3.64 15.67
C ASP A 218 -12.35 5.04 15.14
N PRO A 219 -12.56 6.12 15.92
CA PRO A 219 -12.36 7.51 15.44
C PRO A 219 -10.91 7.84 15.09
N GLU A 220 -9.92 7.26 15.77
CA GLU A 220 -8.51 7.52 15.49
C GLU A 220 -8.07 6.78 14.22
N LEU A 221 -8.53 5.53 14.02
CA LEU A 221 -8.35 4.81 12.75
C LEU A 221 -9.08 5.52 11.60
N GLU A 222 -10.25 6.10 11.84
CA GLU A 222 -10.95 6.90 10.83
C GLU A 222 -10.16 8.16 10.45
N THR A 223 -9.58 8.84 11.44
CA THR A 223 -8.70 9.97 11.21
C THR A 223 -7.50 9.57 10.36
N LEU A 224 -6.85 8.45 10.67
CA LEU A 224 -5.76 7.91 9.87
C LEU A 224 -6.22 7.56 8.45
N ARG A 225 -7.40 6.91 8.30
CA ARG A 225 -7.98 6.52 7.00
C ARG A 225 -8.23 7.74 6.10
N ILE A 226 -8.74 8.82 6.65
CA ILE A 226 -9.00 10.06 5.89
C ILE A 226 -7.69 10.82 5.63
N GLY A 227 -6.79 10.82 6.58
CA GLY A 227 -5.56 11.62 6.57
C GLY A 227 -4.39 11.03 5.78
N ASN A 228 -4.52 9.82 5.21
CA ASN A 228 -3.48 9.22 4.36
C ASN A 228 -4.13 8.41 3.22
N PRO A 229 -3.78 8.66 1.94
CA PRO A 229 -4.37 7.96 0.80
C PRO A 229 -4.17 6.43 0.81
N ALA A 230 -3.00 5.94 1.24
CA ALA A 230 -2.77 4.51 1.37
C ALA A 230 -3.60 3.88 2.49
N ALA A 231 -3.91 4.63 3.56
CA ALA A 231 -4.73 4.18 4.68
C ALA A 231 -6.23 4.05 4.32
N ARG A 232 -6.66 4.52 3.14
CA ARG A 232 -8.03 4.29 2.65
C ARG A 232 -8.40 2.81 2.52
N CYS A 233 -7.41 1.92 2.59
CA CYS A 233 -7.57 0.47 2.69
C CYS A 233 -8.10 -0.01 4.06
N LEU A 234 -8.11 0.81 5.11
CA LEU A 234 -8.41 0.36 6.49
C LEU A 234 -9.77 -0.33 6.60
N ALA A 235 -10.81 0.18 5.92
CA ALA A 235 -12.11 -0.50 5.90
C ALA A 235 -12.01 -1.94 5.36
N LEU A 236 -11.19 -2.17 4.33
CA LEU A 236 -10.94 -3.51 3.79
C LEU A 236 -10.15 -4.38 4.78
N LEU A 237 -9.10 -3.85 5.37
CA LEU A 237 -8.29 -4.59 6.35
C LEU A 237 -9.11 -4.98 7.59
N GLN A 238 -9.99 -4.09 8.06
CA GLN A 238 -10.92 -4.38 9.15
C GLN A 238 -11.91 -5.50 8.77
N ALA A 239 -12.44 -5.48 7.54
CA ALA A 239 -13.32 -6.53 7.06
C ALA A 239 -12.61 -7.90 6.95
N ILE A 240 -11.34 -7.92 6.52
CA ILE A 240 -10.52 -9.14 6.45
C ILE A 240 -10.17 -9.67 7.86
N ALA A 241 -9.96 -8.77 8.83
CA ALA A 241 -9.61 -9.16 10.20
C ALA A 241 -10.76 -9.85 10.94
N ARG A 242 -12.01 -9.52 10.60
CA ARG A 242 -13.21 -10.03 11.27
C ARG A 242 -13.63 -11.41 10.75
N PRO A 243 -14.16 -12.29 11.62
CA PRO A 243 -14.59 -13.63 11.21
C PRO A 243 -15.92 -13.65 10.42
N ALA A 244 -16.72 -12.59 10.52
CA ALA A 244 -18.00 -12.48 9.82
C ALA A 244 -17.81 -11.76 8.49
N GLY A 245 -18.49 -12.24 7.43
CA GLY A 245 -18.50 -11.58 6.13
C GLY A 245 -19.04 -10.15 6.20
N GLN A 246 -18.46 -9.25 5.43
CA GLN A 246 -18.82 -7.84 5.40
C GLN A 246 -18.92 -7.29 3.97
N ARG A 247 -19.72 -6.26 3.80
CA ARG A 247 -19.76 -5.45 2.58
C ARG A 247 -19.23 -4.06 2.90
N ILE A 248 -18.23 -3.64 2.16
CA ILE A 248 -17.64 -2.31 2.27
C ILE A 248 -17.71 -1.58 0.94
N ALA A 249 -17.58 -0.27 1.02
CA ALA A 249 -17.49 0.61 -0.12
C ALA A 249 -16.17 1.39 -0.08
N LEU A 250 -15.46 1.42 -1.19
CA LEU A 250 -14.31 2.27 -1.45
C LEU A 250 -14.72 3.31 -2.49
N VAL A 251 -14.30 4.55 -2.35
CA VAL A 251 -14.68 5.65 -3.24
C VAL A 251 -13.42 6.44 -3.63
N ASP A 252 -13.35 6.87 -4.89
CA ASP A 252 -12.40 7.88 -5.34
C ASP A 252 -13.04 9.29 -5.35
N ASP A 253 -12.23 10.30 -5.62
CA ASP A 253 -12.67 11.69 -5.65
C ASP A 253 -13.59 12.01 -6.84
N GLY A 254 -13.69 11.12 -7.83
CA GLY A 254 -14.56 11.23 -9.00
C GLY A 254 -15.95 10.63 -8.82
N GLY A 255 -16.28 10.12 -7.62
CA GLY A 255 -17.58 9.50 -7.33
C GLY A 255 -17.75 8.09 -7.91
N MET A 256 -16.72 7.55 -8.57
CA MET A 256 -16.67 6.14 -8.92
C MET A 256 -16.27 5.32 -7.70
N GLY A 257 -16.98 4.25 -7.45
CA GLY A 257 -16.76 3.43 -6.28
C GLY A 257 -16.58 1.96 -6.60
N LEU A 258 -16.07 1.26 -5.60
CA LEU A 258 -15.92 -0.17 -5.59
C LEU A 258 -16.63 -0.74 -4.37
N LYS A 259 -17.67 -1.53 -4.61
CA LYS A 259 -18.28 -2.35 -3.56
C LYS A 259 -17.46 -3.63 -3.44
N VAL A 260 -17.05 -3.93 -2.23
CA VAL A 260 -16.27 -5.14 -1.92
C VAL A 260 -17.05 -5.98 -0.93
N GLU A 261 -17.41 -7.19 -1.35
CA GLU A 261 -17.95 -8.21 -0.47
C GLU A 261 -16.77 -9.06 0.02
N VAL A 262 -16.59 -9.09 1.33
CA VAL A 262 -15.51 -9.83 2.02
C VAL A 262 -16.14 -11.02 2.72
N THR A 263 -15.71 -12.22 2.42
CA THR A 263 -16.14 -13.46 3.09
C THR A 263 -14.93 -14.24 3.58
N PRO A 264 -15.06 -15.04 4.66
CA PRO A 264 -13.98 -15.88 5.19
C PRO A 264 -13.41 -16.88 4.20
#